data_827378c5441aaaeec8d42541677cc18b
#
_entry.id   827378c5441aaaeec8d42541677cc18b
#
_cell.length_a   1.000
_cell.length_b   1.000
_cell.length_c   1.000
_cell.angle_alpha   90.00
_cell.angle_beta   90.00
_cell.angle_gamma   90.00
#
_symmetry.space_group_name_H-M   'P 1'
#
loop_
_entity.id
_entity.type
_entity.pdbx_description
1 polymer ?
#
loop_
_entity_poly.entity_id
_entity_poly.type
_entity_poly.pdbx_seq_one_letter_code
_entity_poly.pdbx_strand_id
1 'polypeptide(L)'
;MNRYEFLKGLHRVYRPRTYLEIGVNDGRSLALSRTRTIAVDPAFKVTAALHCDLELVKATSDDFFARPRPMRSLRRGVVDLAFIDGLHLFEYALRDVFHTERHTRWTSVMVLDDMLPRSVDEAARDRHTDAWTGDVYKVAAALAEYRPDLLCVAVDTTPTGQLLIFGADSRNRVLSHSYDEIYAKYVVPDPQQVPQDILTRRHAVDPVAFLAADFWHELTHARDRILRRGGGFEQLRPQIEAAVRSCARVPVPG
;
A
#
# COMPACT_ATOMS: atom_id res chain seq x y z
N MET A 1 -8.08 -4.75 -15.04
CA MET A 1 -7.08 -5.61 -14.35
C MET A 1 -7.52 -5.78 -12.91
N ASN A 2 -7.52 -6.99 -12.37
CA ASN A 2 -7.85 -7.18 -10.96
C ASN A 2 -6.63 -6.95 -10.05
N ARG A 3 -6.88 -6.84 -8.72
CA ARG A 3 -5.84 -6.54 -7.72
C ARG A 3 -4.69 -7.54 -7.71
N TYR A 4 -4.95 -8.84 -7.90
CA TYR A 4 -3.90 -9.87 -7.92
C TYR A 4 -3.07 -9.82 -9.21
N GLU A 5 -3.70 -9.53 -10.34
CA GLU A 5 -2.98 -9.34 -11.62
C GLU A 5 -2.06 -8.13 -11.55
N PHE A 6 -2.52 -7.04 -10.93
CA PHE A 6 -1.72 -5.84 -10.73
C PHE A 6 -0.55 -6.10 -9.77
N LEU A 7 -0.81 -6.71 -8.61
CA LEU A 7 0.25 -7.06 -7.65
C LEU A 7 1.27 -8.01 -8.26
N LYS A 8 0.84 -8.99 -9.08
CA LYS A 8 1.76 -9.85 -9.87
C LYS A 8 2.59 -9.03 -10.85
N GLY A 9 1.98 -8.05 -11.49
CA GLY A 9 2.66 -7.09 -12.37
C GLY A 9 3.73 -6.31 -11.61
N LEU A 10 3.42 -5.78 -10.42
CA LEU A 10 4.37 -5.08 -9.55
C LEU A 10 5.56 -5.96 -9.18
N HIS A 11 5.31 -7.19 -8.74
CA HIS A 11 6.40 -8.13 -8.44
C HIS A 11 7.32 -8.36 -9.66
N ARG A 12 6.77 -8.33 -10.88
CA ARG A 12 7.53 -8.53 -12.12
C ARG A 12 8.34 -7.29 -12.52
N VAL A 13 7.74 -6.09 -12.45
CA VAL A 13 8.42 -4.86 -12.90
C VAL A 13 9.38 -4.31 -11.86
N TYR A 14 9.00 -4.32 -10.59
CA TYR A 14 9.82 -3.80 -9.48
C TYR A 14 10.82 -4.84 -8.94
N ARG A 15 10.55 -6.15 -9.04
CA ARG A 15 11.42 -7.27 -8.60
C ARG A 15 11.92 -7.10 -7.17
N PRO A 16 11.03 -6.97 -6.17
CA PRO A 16 11.44 -6.71 -4.79
C PRO A 16 12.34 -7.85 -4.27
N ARG A 17 13.32 -7.52 -3.44
CA ARG A 17 14.21 -8.49 -2.76
C ARG A 17 13.65 -8.93 -1.43
N THR A 18 12.76 -8.13 -0.86
CA THR A 18 12.07 -8.36 0.40
C THR A 18 10.61 -7.91 0.27
N TYR A 19 9.73 -8.69 0.87
CA TYR A 19 8.30 -8.46 0.82
C TYR A 19 7.67 -8.55 2.21
N LEU A 20 6.78 -7.63 2.51
CA LEU A 20 5.91 -7.67 3.70
C LEU A 20 4.46 -7.74 3.24
N GLU A 21 3.68 -8.63 3.84
CA GLU A 21 2.23 -8.71 3.65
C GLU A 21 1.53 -8.62 5.00
N ILE A 22 0.58 -7.71 5.12
CA ILE A 22 -0.32 -7.57 6.27
C ILE A 22 -1.73 -7.89 5.77
N GLY A 23 -2.36 -8.93 6.36
CA GLY A 23 -3.59 -9.50 5.85
C GLY A 23 -3.32 -10.58 4.80
N VAL A 24 -3.28 -11.84 5.22
CA VAL A 24 -2.92 -13.00 4.39
C VAL A 24 -4.14 -13.75 3.88
N ASN A 25 -5.16 -13.87 4.72
CA ASN A 25 -6.40 -14.61 4.44
C ASN A 25 -6.12 -16.01 3.87
N ASP A 26 -6.48 -16.25 2.59
CA ASP A 26 -6.28 -17.54 1.88
C ASP A 26 -4.92 -17.67 1.17
N GLY A 27 -4.09 -16.64 1.19
CA GLY A 27 -2.72 -16.62 0.65
C GLY A 27 -2.62 -16.36 -0.84
N ARG A 28 -3.67 -15.93 -1.54
CA ARG A 28 -3.62 -15.66 -3.00
C ARG A 28 -2.66 -14.53 -3.37
N SER A 29 -2.62 -13.46 -2.59
CA SER A 29 -1.65 -12.36 -2.75
C SER A 29 -0.24 -12.82 -2.39
N LEU A 30 -0.10 -13.53 -1.26
CA LEU A 30 1.17 -14.07 -0.79
C LEU A 30 1.81 -15.04 -1.80
N ALA A 31 1.00 -15.83 -2.51
CA ALA A 31 1.45 -16.76 -3.55
C ALA A 31 2.15 -16.08 -4.74
N LEU A 32 2.03 -14.76 -4.88
CA LEU A 32 2.69 -13.98 -5.94
C LEU A 32 4.16 -13.69 -5.62
N SER A 33 4.54 -13.71 -4.35
CA SER A 33 5.92 -13.47 -3.93
C SER A 33 6.86 -14.62 -4.35
N ARG A 34 8.10 -14.23 -4.71
CA ARG A 34 9.21 -15.14 -5.04
C ARG A 34 10.49 -14.77 -4.29
N THR A 35 10.35 -14.02 -3.21
CA THR A 35 11.49 -13.48 -2.48
C THR A 35 11.37 -13.76 -0.98
N ARG A 36 12.32 -13.29 -0.18
CA ARG A 36 12.21 -13.34 1.29
C ARG A 36 11.02 -12.52 1.74
N THR A 37 10.10 -13.15 2.45
CA THR A 37 8.78 -12.62 2.79
C THR A 37 8.50 -12.76 4.27
N ILE A 38 7.94 -11.70 4.86
CA ILE A 38 7.22 -11.76 6.14
C ILE A 38 5.74 -11.56 5.82
N ALA A 39 4.88 -12.42 6.36
CA ALA A 39 3.43 -12.32 6.20
C ALA A 39 2.76 -12.39 7.57
N VAL A 40 1.88 -11.43 7.86
CA VAL A 40 1.27 -11.24 9.19
C VAL A 40 -0.24 -11.25 9.07
N ASP A 41 -0.89 -12.12 9.84
CA ASP A 41 -2.36 -12.22 9.89
C ASP A 41 -2.77 -13.00 11.16
N PRO A 42 -3.73 -12.54 11.95
CA PRO A 42 -4.17 -13.24 13.16
C PRO A 42 -4.96 -14.53 12.89
N ALA A 43 -5.54 -14.67 11.69
CA ALA A 43 -6.54 -15.72 11.41
C ALA A 43 -6.45 -16.35 10.01
N PHE A 44 -5.26 -16.34 9.38
CA PHE A 44 -5.06 -16.89 8.04
C PHE A 44 -5.47 -18.36 7.90
N LYS A 45 -5.96 -18.72 6.71
CA LYS A 45 -6.24 -20.09 6.27
C LYS A 45 -5.67 -20.29 4.88
N VAL A 46 -4.34 -20.33 4.78
CA VAL A 46 -3.63 -20.41 3.50
C VAL A 46 -4.00 -21.71 2.77
N THR A 47 -4.55 -21.55 1.57
CA THR A 47 -4.88 -22.63 0.64
C THR A 47 -4.09 -22.56 -0.65
N ALA A 48 -3.48 -21.41 -0.94
CA ALA A 48 -2.65 -21.19 -2.12
C ALA A 48 -1.28 -21.85 -1.98
N ALA A 49 -0.72 -22.36 -3.08
CA ALA A 49 0.66 -22.85 -3.11
C ALA A 49 1.65 -21.68 -3.02
N LEU A 50 2.51 -21.71 -2.00
CA LEU A 50 3.49 -20.67 -1.74
C LEU A 50 4.87 -21.07 -2.26
N HIS A 51 5.61 -20.11 -2.85
CA HIS A 51 6.90 -20.35 -3.49
C HIS A 51 7.97 -19.32 -3.08
N CYS A 52 7.82 -18.69 -1.92
CA CYS A 52 8.74 -17.72 -1.36
C CYS A 52 9.45 -18.27 -0.10
N ASP A 53 10.56 -17.65 0.28
CA ASP A 53 11.20 -17.89 1.57
C ASP A 53 10.43 -17.10 2.65
N LEU A 54 9.58 -17.80 3.40
CA LEU A 54 8.48 -17.24 4.19
C LEU A 54 8.71 -17.32 5.70
N GLU A 55 8.48 -16.20 6.38
CA GLU A 55 8.14 -16.14 7.80
C GLU A 55 6.64 -15.78 7.92
N LEU A 56 5.79 -16.77 8.23
CA LEU A 56 4.36 -16.56 8.44
C LEU A 56 4.08 -16.38 9.93
N VAL A 57 3.50 -15.24 10.29
CA VAL A 57 3.30 -14.80 11.67
C VAL A 57 1.81 -14.74 11.99
N LYS A 58 1.36 -15.57 12.93
CA LYS A 58 -0.01 -15.53 13.44
C LYS A 58 -0.12 -14.52 14.57
N ALA A 59 -0.39 -13.26 14.23
CA ALA A 59 -0.54 -12.13 15.15
C ALA A 59 -1.28 -10.99 14.46
N THR A 60 -1.78 -10.02 15.23
CA THR A 60 -2.16 -8.72 14.68
C THR A 60 -0.92 -7.97 14.19
N SER A 61 -1.10 -7.01 13.28
CA SER A 61 0.02 -6.15 12.84
C SER A 61 0.59 -5.34 13.99
N ASP A 62 -0.24 -4.82 14.89
CA ASP A 62 0.20 -4.09 16.09
C ASP A 62 1.10 -4.97 16.98
N ASP A 63 0.70 -6.20 17.30
CA ASP A 63 1.50 -7.14 18.09
C ASP A 63 2.80 -7.53 17.37
N PHE A 64 2.76 -7.65 16.05
CA PHE A 64 3.93 -7.94 15.26
C PHE A 64 4.94 -6.79 15.32
N PHE A 65 4.51 -5.54 15.07
CA PHE A 65 5.38 -4.37 15.09
C PHE A 65 5.88 -4.00 16.50
N ALA A 66 5.17 -4.40 17.56
CA ALA A 66 5.61 -4.23 18.94
C ALA A 66 6.81 -5.14 19.31
N ARG A 67 7.15 -6.15 18.50
CA ARG A 67 8.27 -7.06 18.77
C ARG A 67 9.60 -6.32 18.69
N PRO A 68 10.59 -6.71 19.50
CA PRO A 68 11.97 -6.28 19.30
C PRO A 68 12.48 -6.76 17.92
N ARG A 69 12.81 -5.85 17.01
CA ARG A 69 13.31 -6.15 15.67
C ARG A 69 12.35 -7.03 14.83
N PRO A 70 11.11 -6.57 14.53
CA PRO A 70 10.11 -7.36 13.82
C PRO A 70 10.59 -7.82 12.43
N MET A 71 11.44 -7.05 11.76
CA MET A 71 11.98 -7.34 10.42
C MET A 71 13.33 -8.09 10.44
N ARG A 72 13.69 -8.77 11.55
CA ARG A 72 15.00 -9.43 11.67
C ARG A 72 15.31 -10.46 10.60
N SER A 73 14.29 -11.10 10.06
CA SER A 73 14.43 -12.12 9.02
C SER A 73 14.63 -11.53 7.63
N LEU A 74 14.29 -10.26 7.42
CA LEU A 74 14.56 -9.57 6.16
C LEU A 74 16.00 -9.09 6.08
N ARG A 75 16.54 -9.09 4.87
CA ARG A 75 17.89 -8.58 4.65
C ARG A 75 18.01 -7.12 5.11
N ARG A 76 18.86 -6.85 6.09
CA ARG A 76 19.05 -5.53 6.72
C ARG A 76 17.80 -4.96 7.37
N GLY A 77 16.75 -5.76 7.61
CA GLY A 77 15.50 -5.30 8.18
C GLY A 77 14.73 -4.30 7.30
N VAL A 78 14.94 -4.34 5.98
CA VAL A 78 14.33 -3.41 5.02
C VAL A 78 13.28 -4.12 4.19
N VAL A 79 12.14 -3.46 4.00
CA VAL A 79 11.03 -3.87 3.14
C VAL A 79 11.15 -3.13 1.80
N ASP A 80 11.28 -3.86 0.70
CA ASP A 80 11.24 -3.26 -0.64
C ASP A 80 9.80 -3.03 -1.10
N LEU A 81 8.95 -4.05 -0.98
CA LEU A 81 7.53 -3.98 -1.32
C LEU A 81 6.70 -4.40 -0.11
N ALA A 82 5.70 -3.62 0.25
CA ALA A 82 4.70 -4.00 1.23
C ALA A 82 3.32 -4.04 0.59
N PHE A 83 2.49 -5.01 0.97
CA PHE A 83 1.08 -5.07 0.67
C PHE A 83 0.28 -5.07 1.98
N ILE A 84 -0.62 -4.11 2.12
CA ILE A 84 -1.41 -3.86 3.33
C ILE A 84 -2.88 -4.06 2.97
N ASP A 85 -3.44 -5.17 3.42
CA ASP A 85 -4.83 -5.62 3.23
C ASP A 85 -5.33 -6.26 4.54
N GLY A 86 -5.13 -5.52 5.65
CA GLY A 86 -5.39 -6.01 7.00
C GLY A 86 -6.84 -5.79 7.45
N LEU A 87 -7.04 -5.15 8.61
CA LEU A 87 -8.35 -4.74 9.07
C LEU A 87 -8.79 -3.48 8.33
N HIS A 88 -9.96 -3.53 7.69
CA HIS A 88 -10.47 -2.48 6.81
C HIS A 88 -11.03 -1.28 7.59
N LEU A 89 -10.31 -0.79 8.59
CA LEU A 89 -10.62 0.42 9.33
C LEU A 89 -9.45 1.40 9.24
N PHE A 90 -9.77 2.67 9.05
CA PHE A 90 -8.83 3.75 8.81
C PHE A 90 -7.64 3.76 9.79
N GLU A 91 -7.93 3.71 11.09
CA GLU A 91 -6.93 3.80 12.15
C GLU A 91 -5.93 2.64 12.14
N TYR A 92 -6.37 1.44 11.75
CA TYR A 92 -5.50 0.28 11.64
C TYR A 92 -4.64 0.37 10.38
N ALA A 93 -5.24 0.70 9.24
CA ALA A 93 -4.50 0.89 7.98
C ALA A 93 -3.45 2.01 8.11
N LEU A 94 -3.77 3.12 8.80
CA LEU A 94 -2.82 4.20 9.06
C LEU A 94 -1.66 3.74 9.94
N ARG A 95 -1.92 2.93 10.99
CA ARG A 95 -0.86 2.35 11.83
C ARG A 95 0.03 1.41 11.02
N ASP A 96 -0.57 0.57 10.19
CA ASP A 96 0.18 -0.34 9.32
C ASP A 96 1.11 0.43 8.37
N VAL A 97 0.65 1.56 7.81
CA VAL A 97 1.48 2.45 6.98
C VAL A 97 2.68 2.98 7.76
N PHE A 98 2.47 3.66 8.90
CA PHE A 98 3.60 4.30 9.58
C PHE A 98 4.53 3.31 10.28
N HIS A 99 4.04 2.15 10.70
CA HIS A 99 4.89 1.07 11.22
C HIS A 99 5.72 0.44 10.10
N THR A 100 5.12 0.18 8.95
CA THR A 100 5.82 -0.33 7.77
C THR A 100 6.89 0.67 7.30
N GLU A 101 6.56 1.97 7.25
CA GLU A 101 7.47 3.02 6.82
C GLU A 101 8.79 3.04 7.61
N ARG A 102 8.77 2.72 8.89
CA ARG A 102 10.00 2.60 9.73
C ARG A 102 11.00 1.58 9.22
N HIS A 103 10.56 0.67 8.36
CA HIS A 103 11.35 -0.41 7.80
C HIS A 103 11.56 -0.28 6.29
N THR A 104 11.31 0.89 5.73
CA THR A 104 11.43 1.16 4.30
C THR A 104 12.61 2.06 3.97
N ARG A 105 12.75 2.34 2.70
CA ARG A 105 13.60 3.36 2.10
C ARG A 105 12.80 4.16 1.09
N TRP A 106 13.33 5.28 0.61
CA TRP A 106 12.68 6.08 -0.41
C TRP A 106 12.39 5.31 -1.72
N THR A 107 13.13 4.22 -1.97
CA THR A 107 12.90 3.32 -3.11
C THR A 107 11.84 2.26 -2.86
N SER A 108 11.40 2.08 -1.62
CA SER A 108 10.36 1.10 -1.29
C SER A 108 9.00 1.53 -1.83
N VAL A 109 8.14 0.55 -2.09
CA VAL A 109 6.75 0.78 -2.49
C VAL A 109 5.83 0.14 -1.45
N MET A 110 4.90 0.91 -0.90
CA MET A 110 3.81 0.37 -0.09
C MET A 110 2.53 0.41 -0.90
N VAL A 111 1.75 -0.66 -0.84
CA VAL A 111 0.47 -0.82 -1.55
C VAL A 111 -0.61 -1.07 -0.52
N LEU A 112 -1.62 -0.23 -0.50
CA LEU A 112 -2.84 -0.44 0.29
C LEU A 112 -3.95 -0.95 -0.62
N ASP A 113 -4.69 -1.95 -0.16
CA ASP A 113 -5.88 -2.44 -0.86
C ASP A 113 -7.15 -1.70 -0.41
N ASP A 114 -8.24 -1.91 -1.14
CA ASP A 114 -9.59 -1.42 -0.82
C ASP A 114 -9.74 0.12 -0.75
N MET A 115 -8.92 0.85 -1.48
CA MET A 115 -8.84 2.31 -1.41
C MET A 115 -9.91 3.07 -2.21
N LEU A 116 -10.66 2.38 -3.07
CA LEU A 116 -11.67 2.96 -3.96
C LEU A 116 -13.00 2.19 -3.82
N PRO A 117 -13.77 2.42 -2.75
CA PRO A 117 -15.09 1.82 -2.57
C PRO A 117 -16.01 2.17 -3.73
N ARG A 118 -16.95 1.28 -4.07
CA ARG A 118 -17.93 1.48 -5.15
C ARG A 118 -19.21 2.13 -4.65
N SER A 119 -19.42 2.11 -3.33
CA SER A 119 -20.59 2.72 -2.69
C SER A 119 -20.24 3.18 -1.27
N VAL A 120 -21.12 4.02 -0.70
CA VAL A 120 -21.04 4.43 0.71
C VAL A 120 -21.18 3.24 1.64
N ASP A 121 -22.02 2.27 1.29
CA ASP A 121 -22.27 1.07 2.10
C ASP A 121 -21.03 0.17 2.19
N GLU A 122 -20.26 0.03 1.10
CA GLU A 122 -18.98 -0.69 1.12
C GLU A 122 -17.94 -0.02 2.01
N ALA A 123 -18.00 1.31 2.09
CA ALA A 123 -17.08 2.14 2.88
C ALA A 123 -17.48 2.26 4.35
N ALA A 124 -18.59 1.67 4.77
CA ALA A 124 -19.04 1.73 6.16
C ALA A 124 -18.04 1.06 7.12
N ARG A 125 -17.91 1.62 8.31
CA ARG A 125 -17.07 1.03 9.37
C ARG A 125 -17.65 -0.28 9.87
N ASP A 126 -18.99 -0.32 9.99
CA ASP A 126 -19.71 -1.54 10.34
C ASP A 126 -19.97 -2.37 9.08
N ARG A 127 -19.39 -3.57 9.06
CA ARG A 127 -19.54 -4.47 7.91
C ARG A 127 -20.97 -5.00 7.81
N HIS A 128 -21.67 -4.58 6.75
CA HIS A 128 -23.03 -5.05 6.42
C HIS A 128 -23.21 -5.39 4.93
N THR A 129 -22.13 -5.38 4.16
CA THR A 129 -22.12 -5.78 2.75
C THR A 129 -21.17 -6.97 2.54
N ASP A 130 -21.39 -7.76 1.49
CA ASP A 130 -20.50 -8.88 1.14
C ASP A 130 -19.11 -8.35 0.75
N ALA A 131 -19.06 -7.38 -0.15
CA ALA A 131 -17.86 -6.64 -0.46
C ALA A 131 -17.75 -5.46 0.52
N TRP A 132 -16.69 -5.44 1.31
CA TRP A 132 -16.50 -4.44 2.35
C TRP A 132 -15.08 -3.90 2.29
N THR A 133 -14.96 -2.59 2.11
CA THR A 133 -13.69 -1.86 2.13
C THR A 133 -13.44 -1.18 3.48
N GLY A 134 -14.51 -0.99 4.26
CA GLY A 134 -14.42 -0.09 5.41
C GLY A 134 -14.00 1.32 5.00
N ASP A 135 -13.55 2.11 5.95
CA ASP A 135 -13.22 3.52 5.74
C ASP A 135 -11.72 3.78 5.45
N VAL A 136 -10.99 2.76 4.94
CA VAL A 136 -9.54 2.87 4.63
C VAL A 136 -9.24 3.90 3.55
N TYR A 137 -10.18 4.20 2.64
CA TYR A 137 -10.01 5.22 1.61
C TYR A 137 -9.55 6.59 2.17
N LYS A 138 -9.87 6.89 3.42
CA LYS A 138 -9.48 8.13 4.11
C LYS A 138 -7.97 8.25 4.33
N VAL A 139 -7.24 7.13 4.32
CA VAL A 139 -5.77 7.14 4.48
C VAL A 139 -5.12 8.02 3.41
N ALA A 140 -5.64 8.00 2.17
CA ALA A 140 -5.11 8.86 1.11
C ALA A 140 -5.20 10.36 1.46
N ALA A 141 -6.33 10.80 2.03
CA ALA A 141 -6.54 12.19 2.45
C ALA A 141 -5.64 12.56 3.65
N ALA A 142 -5.51 11.66 4.63
CA ALA A 142 -4.62 11.88 5.77
C ALA A 142 -3.15 11.96 5.32
N LEU A 143 -2.71 11.12 4.38
CA LEU A 143 -1.37 11.20 3.82
C LEU A 143 -1.15 12.50 3.04
N ALA A 144 -2.11 12.95 2.25
CA ALA A 144 -2.01 14.21 1.51
C ALA A 144 -1.86 15.42 2.45
N GLU A 145 -2.49 15.40 3.61
CA GLU A 145 -2.46 16.48 4.59
C GLU A 145 -1.20 16.46 5.46
N TYR A 146 -0.86 15.32 6.03
CA TYR A 146 0.21 15.20 7.03
C TYR A 146 1.56 14.79 6.44
N ARG A 147 1.58 14.23 5.23
CA ARG A 147 2.76 13.71 4.55
C ARG A 147 2.81 14.11 3.06
N PRO A 148 2.81 15.43 2.75
CA PRO A 148 2.88 15.92 1.36
C PRO A 148 4.21 15.58 0.66
N ASP A 149 5.21 15.14 1.42
CA ASP A 149 6.48 14.59 0.92
C ASP A 149 6.31 13.23 0.23
N LEU A 150 5.30 12.45 0.59
CA LEU A 150 4.97 11.20 -0.08
C LEU A 150 4.27 11.45 -1.42
N LEU A 151 4.44 10.54 -2.36
CA LEU A 151 3.65 10.50 -3.58
C LEU A 151 2.70 9.31 -3.52
N CYS A 152 1.41 9.62 -3.43
CA CYS A 152 0.33 8.65 -3.37
C CYS A 152 -0.35 8.55 -4.73
N VAL A 153 -0.47 7.33 -5.27
CA VAL A 153 -1.05 7.07 -6.60
C VAL A 153 -2.18 6.05 -6.46
N ALA A 154 -3.41 6.49 -6.70
CA ALA A 154 -4.55 5.59 -6.78
C ALA A 154 -4.54 4.84 -8.11
N VAL A 155 -4.75 3.52 -8.08
CA VAL A 155 -4.76 2.65 -9.25
C VAL A 155 -6.12 1.96 -9.36
N ASP A 156 -6.72 2.02 -10.55
CA ASP A 156 -8.06 1.48 -10.83
C ASP A 156 -8.03 -0.04 -11.03
N THR A 157 -7.68 -0.76 -9.99
CA THR A 157 -7.83 -2.21 -9.96
C THR A 157 -9.23 -2.62 -9.53
N THR A 158 -9.74 -3.73 -10.07
CA THR A 158 -11.02 -4.30 -9.61
C THR A 158 -10.79 -5.24 -8.43
N PRO A 159 -11.74 -5.28 -7.45
CA PRO A 159 -12.99 -4.51 -7.39
C PRO A 159 -12.86 -3.10 -6.80
N THR A 160 -11.95 -2.84 -5.88
CA THR A 160 -11.97 -1.74 -4.92
C THR A 160 -10.73 -0.83 -4.96
N GLY A 161 -9.92 -0.95 -6.01
CA GLY A 161 -8.76 -0.08 -6.24
C GLY A 161 -7.64 -0.23 -5.21
N GLN A 162 -6.46 0.23 -5.56
CA GLN A 162 -5.28 0.20 -4.69
C GLN A 162 -4.63 1.58 -4.62
N LEU A 163 -3.91 1.86 -3.53
CA LEU A 163 -3.08 3.06 -3.38
C LEU A 163 -1.61 2.65 -3.30
N LEU A 164 -0.78 3.18 -4.18
CA LEU A 164 0.67 3.06 -4.07
C LEU A 164 1.25 4.29 -3.40
N ILE A 165 2.17 4.06 -2.47
CA ILE A 165 2.88 5.09 -1.72
C ILE A 165 4.36 5.00 -2.03
N PHE A 166 4.94 6.10 -2.51
CA PHE A 166 6.34 6.26 -2.86
C PHE A 166 7.00 7.35 -2.00
N GLY A 167 8.32 7.31 -1.88
CA GLY A 167 9.09 8.34 -1.19
C GLY A 167 9.18 8.18 0.32
N ALA A 168 8.91 6.98 0.84
CA ALA A 168 8.94 6.70 2.28
C ALA A 168 10.29 7.03 2.94
N ASP A 169 10.25 7.61 4.13
CA ASP A 169 11.45 7.87 4.98
C ASP A 169 11.29 7.16 6.33
N SER A 170 12.11 6.15 6.57
CA SER A 170 12.11 5.37 7.82
C SER A 170 12.37 6.20 9.08
N ARG A 171 12.85 7.43 8.95
CA ARG A 171 13.08 8.36 10.07
C ARG A 171 11.88 9.29 10.34
N ASN A 172 10.95 9.38 9.40
CA ASN A 172 9.77 10.22 9.56
C ASN A 172 8.89 9.71 10.71
N ARG A 173 8.37 10.61 11.52
CA ARG A 173 7.52 10.30 12.69
C ARG A 173 6.23 11.13 12.72
N VAL A 174 5.97 11.92 11.68
CA VAL A 174 4.81 12.82 11.63
C VAL A 174 3.52 12.05 11.91
N LEU A 175 3.24 10.98 11.16
CA LEU A 175 2.01 10.21 11.33
C LEU A 175 1.86 9.62 12.73
N SER A 176 2.94 9.11 13.31
CA SER A 176 2.89 8.52 14.65
C SER A 176 2.83 9.56 15.77
N HIS A 177 3.40 10.76 15.57
CA HIS A 177 3.30 11.85 16.56
C HIS A 177 1.95 12.56 16.51
N SER A 178 1.35 12.67 15.33
CA SER A 178 0.04 13.29 15.14
C SER A 178 -1.11 12.28 15.16
N TYR A 179 -0.84 11.03 15.58
CA TYR A 179 -1.83 9.94 15.45
C TYR A 179 -3.16 10.26 16.14
N ASP A 180 -3.14 10.78 17.36
CA ASP A 180 -4.37 11.07 18.11
C ASP A 180 -5.18 12.20 17.45
N GLU A 181 -4.51 13.21 16.90
CA GLU A 181 -5.15 14.29 16.13
C GLU A 181 -5.77 13.74 14.83
N ILE A 182 -5.02 12.93 14.09
CA ILE A 182 -5.49 12.28 12.85
C ILE A 182 -6.68 11.36 13.17
N TYR A 183 -6.57 10.55 14.22
CA TYR A 183 -7.65 9.69 14.68
C TYR A 183 -8.93 10.48 14.96
N ALA A 184 -8.84 11.52 15.77
CA ALA A 184 -9.99 12.37 16.14
C ALA A 184 -10.65 13.03 14.92
N LYS A 185 -9.86 13.36 13.89
CA LYS A 185 -10.34 14.00 12.66
C LYS A 185 -11.01 13.03 11.68
N TYR A 186 -10.42 11.86 11.48
CA TYR A 186 -10.82 10.95 10.39
C TYR A 186 -11.70 9.79 10.85
N VAL A 187 -11.64 9.39 12.12
CA VAL A 187 -12.50 8.32 12.64
C VAL A 187 -13.85 8.92 13.05
N VAL A 188 -14.81 8.79 12.15
CA VAL A 188 -16.18 9.29 12.34
C VAL A 188 -17.17 8.14 12.21
N PRO A 189 -18.33 8.19 12.92
CA PRO A 189 -19.34 7.15 12.82
C PRO A 189 -19.98 7.09 11.42
N ASP A 190 -20.63 5.97 11.13
CA ASP A 190 -21.45 5.82 9.93
C ASP A 190 -22.73 6.70 9.98
N PRO A 191 -23.28 7.10 8.82
CA PRO A 191 -22.82 6.78 7.46
C PRO A 191 -21.58 7.60 7.05
N GLN A 192 -20.70 6.96 6.29
CA GLN A 192 -19.50 7.62 5.77
C GLN A 192 -19.83 8.64 4.68
N GLN A 193 -19.08 9.74 4.65
CA GLN A 193 -19.15 10.74 3.58
C GLN A 193 -18.04 10.47 2.56
N VAL A 194 -18.27 9.52 1.66
CA VAL A 194 -17.28 9.17 0.63
C VAL A 194 -17.27 10.24 -0.45
N PRO A 195 -16.13 10.90 -0.73
CA PRO A 195 -16.02 11.87 -1.80
C PRO A 195 -16.42 11.28 -3.17
N GLN A 196 -17.12 12.06 -3.97
CA GLN A 196 -17.57 11.63 -5.30
C GLN A 196 -16.40 11.22 -6.20
N ASP A 197 -15.26 11.89 -6.09
CA ASP A 197 -14.04 11.56 -6.84
C ASP A 197 -13.49 10.16 -6.52
N ILE A 198 -13.69 9.69 -5.28
CA ILE A 198 -13.34 8.32 -4.85
C ILE A 198 -14.31 7.33 -5.49
N LEU A 199 -15.64 7.57 -5.36
CA LEU A 199 -16.66 6.68 -5.91
C LEU A 199 -16.59 6.56 -7.44
N THR A 200 -16.23 7.65 -8.13
CA THR A 200 -16.06 7.67 -9.60
C THR A 200 -14.66 7.29 -10.06
N ARG A 201 -13.73 7.08 -9.12
CA ARG A 201 -12.31 6.75 -9.39
C ARG A 201 -11.61 7.77 -10.29
N ARG A 202 -12.04 9.04 -10.21
CA ARG A 202 -11.65 10.11 -11.14
C ARG A 202 -10.15 10.30 -11.27
N HIS A 203 -9.41 10.12 -10.18
CA HIS A 203 -7.97 10.35 -10.13
C HIS A 203 -7.14 9.06 -10.17
N ALA A 204 -7.79 7.92 -10.38
CA ALA A 204 -7.08 6.65 -10.46
C ALA A 204 -6.47 6.45 -11.84
N VAL A 205 -5.25 5.93 -11.86
CA VAL A 205 -4.54 5.62 -13.11
C VAL A 205 -4.95 4.24 -13.66
N ASP A 206 -4.80 4.07 -14.98
CA ASP A 206 -4.94 2.76 -15.60
C ASP A 206 -3.83 1.82 -15.14
N PRO A 207 -4.16 0.64 -14.57
CA PRO A 207 -3.16 -0.28 -14.01
C PRO A 207 -2.21 -0.88 -15.05
N VAL A 208 -2.66 -1.06 -16.31
CA VAL A 208 -1.82 -1.64 -17.37
C VAL A 208 -0.80 -0.63 -17.83
N ALA A 209 -1.25 0.59 -18.13
CA ALA A 209 -0.38 1.69 -18.55
C ALA A 209 0.64 2.05 -17.45
N PHE A 210 0.19 2.07 -16.19
CA PHE A 210 1.07 2.40 -15.06
C PHE A 210 2.16 1.35 -14.83
N LEU A 211 1.85 0.05 -14.98
CA LEU A 211 2.86 -1.01 -14.91
C LEU A 211 3.85 -0.98 -16.08
N ALA A 212 3.46 -0.40 -17.22
CA ALA A 212 4.31 -0.29 -18.40
C ALA A 212 5.22 0.97 -18.38
N ALA A 213 5.07 1.84 -17.39
CA ALA A 213 5.83 3.09 -17.32
C ALA A 213 7.33 2.86 -17.02
N ASP A 214 8.20 3.66 -17.64
CA ASP A 214 9.65 3.50 -17.58
C ASP A 214 10.25 3.74 -16.18
N PHE A 215 9.60 4.55 -15.34
CA PHE A 215 10.12 4.86 -14.00
C PHE A 215 10.36 3.62 -13.12
N TRP A 216 9.66 2.52 -13.37
CA TRP A 216 9.89 1.26 -12.64
C TRP A 216 11.30 0.72 -12.83
N HIS A 217 11.86 0.89 -14.03
CA HIS A 217 13.26 0.54 -14.29
C HIS A 217 14.20 1.40 -13.46
N GLU A 218 13.98 2.72 -13.45
CA GLU A 218 14.80 3.65 -12.68
C GLU A 218 14.68 3.43 -11.18
N LEU A 219 13.47 3.18 -10.66
CA LEU A 219 13.23 2.86 -9.26
C LEU A 219 13.96 1.58 -8.84
N THR A 220 13.87 0.52 -9.66
CA THR A 220 14.55 -0.75 -9.43
C THR A 220 16.06 -0.58 -9.42
N HIS A 221 16.59 0.17 -10.39
CA HIS A 221 17.99 0.47 -10.50
C HIS A 221 18.52 1.31 -9.31
N ALA A 222 17.75 2.31 -8.88
CA ALA A 222 18.06 3.10 -7.69
C ALA A 222 18.10 2.24 -6.43
N ARG A 223 17.13 1.36 -6.22
CA ARG A 223 17.10 0.39 -5.12
C ARG A 223 18.36 -0.47 -5.10
N ASP A 224 18.79 -0.95 -6.26
CA ASP A 224 19.94 -1.85 -6.39
C ASP A 224 21.28 -1.13 -6.18
N ARG A 225 21.34 0.19 -6.45
CA ARG A 225 22.53 1.05 -6.30
C ARG A 225 22.64 1.78 -4.97
N ILE A 226 21.68 1.70 -4.07
CA ILE A 226 21.64 2.44 -2.80
C ILE A 226 22.90 2.30 -1.92
N LEU A 227 23.81 1.40 -2.25
CA LEU A 227 25.14 1.30 -1.66
C LEU A 227 26.16 2.31 -2.24
N ARG A 228 25.83 3.01 -3.32
CA ARG A 228 26.66 4.06 -3.94
C ARG A 228 25.95 5.40 -3.75
N ARG A 229 26.62 6.35 -3.11
CA ARG A 229 26.15 7.69 -2.77
C ARG A 229 25.48 8.38 -3.97
N GLY A 230 24.32 9.02 -3.73
CA GLY A 230 23.72 10.00 -4.61
C GLY A 230 22.36 9.58 -5.19
N GLY A 231 21.37 10.39 -4.96
CA GLY A 231 20.01 10.27 -5.43
C GLY A 231 19.01 10.11 -4.28
N GLY A 232 18.04 10.99 -4.22
CA GLY A 232 16.91 10.93 -3.33
C GLY A 232 15.63 10.76 -4.14
N PHE A 233 14.51 10.59 -3.48
CA PHE A 233 13.19 10.50 -4.09
C PHE A 233 12.86 11.68 -5.01
N GLU A 234 13.34 12.88 -4.66
CA GLU A 234 13.13 14.12 -5.41
C GLU A 234 13.59 14.05 -6.87
N GLN A 235 14.57 13.19 -7.19
CA GLN A 235 15.04 13.01 -8.57
C GLN A 235 14.11 12.11 -9.40
N LEU A 236 13.43 11.15 -8.74
CA LEU A 236 12.53 10.21 -9.40
C LEU A 236 11.07 10.70 -9.40
N ARG A 237 10.68 11.48 -8.41
CA ARG A 237 9.32 12.00 -8.24
C ARG A 237 8.73 12.60 -9.53
N PRO A 238 9.43 13.48 -10.27
CA PRO A 238 8.90 14.07 -11.51
C PRO A 238 8.57 13.01 -12.59
N GLN A 239 9.34 11.92 -12.65
CA GLN A 239 9.11 10.85 -13.62
C GLN A 239 7.86 10.04 -13.26
N ILE A 240 7.65 9.74 -11.97
CA ILE A 240 6.43 9.05 -11.51
C ILE A 240 5.22 9.96 -11.73
N GLU A 241 5.30 11.25 -11.40
CA GLU A 241 4.23 12.22 -11.65
C GLU A 241 3.90 12.36 -13.14
N ALA A 242 4.90 12.34 -14.02
CA ALA A 242 4.68 12.32 -15.46
C ALA A 242 3.96 11.04 -15.91
N ALA A 243 4.35 9.87 -15.38
CA ALA A 243 3.66 8.62 -15.63
C ALA A 243 2.21 8.66 -15.13
N VAL A 244 1.96 9.21 -13.94
CA VAL A 244 0.60 9.37 -13.40
C VAL A 244 -0.25 10.21 -14.35
N ARG A 245 0.26 11.35 -14.82
CA ARG A 245 -0.47 12.20 -15.78
C ARG A 245 -0.77 11.50 -17.11
N SER A 246 0.16 10.69 -17.61
CA SER A 246 0.00 9.97 -18.89
C SER A 246 -0.93 8.76 -18.76
N CYS A 247 -1.03 8.16 -17.57
CA CYS A 247 -1.87 6.99 -17.29
C CYS A 247 -3.22 7.36 -16.66
N ALA A 248 -3.48 8.67 -16.43
CA ALA A 248 -4.76 9.13 -15.91
C ALA A 248 -5.88 8.74 -16.88
N ARG A 249 -6.98 8.22 -16.36
CA ARG A 249 -8.18 7.98 -17.17
C ARG A 249 -8.69 9.32 -17.71
N VAL A 250 -8.92 9.37 -19.00
CA VAL A 250 -9.69 10.49 -19.59
C VAL A 250 -11.09 10.42 -18.98
N PRO A 251 -11.61 11.50 -18.37
CA PRO A 251 -12.98 11.51 -17.89
C PRO A 251 -13.91 11.17 -19.06
N VAL A 252 -14.73 10.13 -18.91
CA VAL A 252 -15.82 9.90 -19.87
C VAL A 252 -16.75 11.12 -19.75
N PRO A 253 -16.96 11.89 -20.81
CA PRO A 253 -17.94 12.98 -20.77
C PRO A 253 -19.29 12.37 -20.41
N GLY A 254 -19.90 12.85 -19.32
CA GLY A 254 -21.27 12.48 -18.91
C GLY A 254 -22.32 13.00 -19.87
#